data_84f519ce49fb79eb9d9cb46e712ac7ca
#
_entry.id   84f519ce49fb79eb9d9cb46e712ac7ca
#
_cell.length_a   1.000
_cell.length_b   1.000
_cell.length_c   1.000
_cell.angle_alpha   90.00
_cell.angle_beta   90.00
_cell.angle_gamma   90.00
#
_symmetry.space_group_name_H-M   'P 1'
#
loop_
_entity.id
_entity.type
_entity.pdbx_description
1 polymer ?
#
loop_
_entity_poly.entity_id
_entity_poly.type
_entity_poly.pdbx_seq_one_letter_code
_entity_poly.pdbx_strand_id
1 'polypeptide(L)'
;MVDFKSDLDHHDNVNSPAHYKYGKKETIDVIQDCMTDDEYHGYLKGNVLKYVSRYKFKGEPLEDLQKAQWYLNRLIKEVKWHTEKKCLC
;
A
#
# COMPACT_ATOMS: atom_id res chain seq x y z
N MET A 1 -1.32 -0.18 -14.32
CA MET A 1 -1.43 -0.31 -12.95
C MET A 1 -2.69 0.26 -12.45
N VAL A 2 -3.24 -0.38 -11.55
CA VAL A 2 -4.45 0.07 -11.05
C VAL A 2 -4.28 1.40 -10.43
N ASP A 3 -5.23 2.20 -10.67
CA ASP A 3 -5.20 3.48 -10.11
C ASP A 3 -5.35 3.37 -8.63
N PHE A 4 -4.43 3.98 -7.92
CA PHE A 4 -4.43 3.97 -6.50
C PHE A 4 -5.76 4.42 -5.96
N LYS A 5 -6.33 5.43 -6.52
CA LYS A 5 -7.57 5.92 -6.09
C LYS A 5 -8.69 4.97 -6.28
N SER A 6 -8.76 4.34 -7.39
CA SER A 6 -9.84 3.44 -7.65
C SER A 6 -9.78 2.26 -6.70
N ASP A 7 -8.61 1.92 -6.22
CA ASP A 7 -8.53 0.83 -5.29
C ASP A 7 -8.98 1.23 -3.91
N LEU A 8 -8.69 2.40 -3.53
CA LEU A 8 -8.99 2.83 -2.19
C LEU A 8 -10.22 3.65 -2.03
N ASP A 9 -10.54 4.33 -2.98
CA ASP A 9 -11.70 5.13 -2.94
C ASP A 9 -12.91 4.49 -3.27
N HIS A 10 -13.06 3.86 -3.86
CA HIS A 10 -14.25 3.45 -4.20
C HIS A 10 -14.91 2.67 -3.36
N HIS A 11 -14.65 3.21 -3.02
CA HIS A 11 -14.99 2.89 -2.36
C HIS A 11 -15.58 3.17 -1.86
N ASP A 12 -15.89 3.54 -2.26
CA ASP A 12 -16.33 3.78 -1.89
C ASP A 12 -16.95 3.76 -1.81
N ASN A 13 -17.18 3.65 -2.12
CA ASN A 13 -17.61 3.62 -2.08
C ASN A 13 -17.89 3.22 -1.91
N VAL A 14 -17.74 2.90 -2.08
CA VAL A 14 -17.65 2.51 -1.82
C VAL A 14 -17.80 2.15 -1.30
N ASN A 15 -17.92 1.94 -1.20
CA ASN A 15 -17.88 1.55 -0.50
C ASN A 15 -18.36 1.11 -0.13
N SER A 16 -18.60 0.47 -0.77
CA SER A 16 -19.22 0.05 -0.50
C SER A 16 -19.48 -0.56 0.31
N PRO A 17 -20.14 -0.73 0.17
CA PRO A 17 -20.33 -1.08 1.49
C PRO A 17 -20.67 -2.48 1.69
N ALA A 18 -21.40 -2.96 0.89
CA ALA A 18 -21.75 -4.32 1.04
C ALA A 18 -20.56 -5.17 1.02
N HIS A 19 -19.73 -4.92 0.11
CA HIS A 19 -18.64 -5.77 0.04
C HIS A 19 -17.72 -5.56 1.19
N TYR A 20 -18.05 -4.66 2.01
CA TYR A 20 -17.27 -4.46 3.13
C TYR A 20 -17.34 -5.58 4.05
N LYS A 21 -18.23 -6.43 3.91
CA LYS A 21 -18.35 -7.48 4.70
C LYS A 21 -17.19 -8.27 4.71
N TYR A 22 -16.71 -8.72 3.66
CA TYR A 22 -15.51 -9.41 3.66
C TYR A 22 -14.64 -8.30 3.41
N GLY A 23 -15.25 -7.22 3.18
CA GLY A 23 -14.44 -6.23 2.98
C GLY A 23 -13.82 -5.60 4.12
N LYS A 24 -13.78 -6.14 5.16
CA LYS A 24 -13.05 -5.60 6.20
C LYS A 24 -11.64 -5.51 5.73
N LYS A 25 -11.25 -6.27 4.73
CA LYS A 25 -9.90 -6.23 4.22
C LYS A 25 -9.88 -5.44 2.95
N GLU A 26 -8.92 -4.55 2.86
CA GLU A 26 -8.72 -3.80 1.65
C GLU A 26 -7.84 -4.63 0.74
N THR A 27 -7.75 -4.21 -0.51
CA THR A 27 -6.95 -4.93 -1.49
C THR A 27 -5.53 -5.13 -1.03
N ILE A 28 -4.95 -4.12 -0.39
CA ILE A 28 -3.57 -4.23 0.06
C ILE A 28 -3.43 -5.32 1.12
N ASP A 29 -4.45 -5.53 1.92
CA ASP A 29 -4.40 -6.57 2.94
C ASP A 29 -4.47 -7.95 2.30
N VAL A 30 -5.25 -8.07 1.24
CA VAL A 30 -5.34 -9.32 0.51
C VAL A 30 -4.02 -9.64 -0.14
N ILE A 31 -3.36 -8.63 -0.69
CA ILE A 31 -2.07 -8.81 -1.31
C ILE A 31 -1.07 -9.30 -0.27
N GLN A 32 -1.11 -8.69 0.89
CA GLN A 32 -0.20 -9.08 1.96
C GLN A 32 -0.41 -10.54 2.35
N ASP A 33 -1.66 -10.97 2.41
CA ASP A 33 -1.96 -12.33 2.80
C ASP A 33 -1.44 -13.35 1.78
N CYS A 34 -1.28 -12.94 0.55
CA CYS A 34 -0.81 -13.83 -0.50
C CYS A 34 0.70 -13.85 -0.67
N MET A 35 1.41 -13.08 0.14
CA MET A 35 2.86 -12.94 -0.02
C MET A 35 3.59 -13.32 1.24
N THR A 36 4.83 -13.75 1.08
CA THR A 36 5.67 -13.90 2.25
C THR A 36 6.05 -12.49 2.70
N ASP A 37 6.63 -12.38 3.87
CA ASP A 37 7.02 -11.08 4.39
C ASP A 37 8.02 -10.39 3.47
N ASP A 38 8.99 -11.14 2.97
CA ASP A 38 9.98 -10.56 2.08
C ASP A 38 9.36 -10.10 0.77
N GLU A 39 8.42 -10.87 0.25
CA GLU A 39 7.75 -10.49 -0.97
C GLU A 39 6.94 -9.23 -0.78
N TYR A 40 6.26 -9.13 0.34
CA TYR A 40 5.43 -7.97 0.61
C TYR A 40 6.30 -6.72 0.79
N HIS A 41 7.43 -6.85 1.47
CA HIS A 41 8.35 -5.73 1.62
C HIS A 41 8.84 -5.27 0.24
N GLY A 42 9.13 -6.23 -0.64
CA GLY A 42 9.55 -5.89 -2.00
C GLY A 42 8.46 -5.20 -2.80
N TYR A 43 7.22 -5.66 -2.62
CA TYR A 43 6.08 -5.06 -3.28
C TYR A 43 5.93 -3.60 -2.85
N LEU A 44 6.01 -3.33 -1.55
CA LEU A 44 5.88 -1.98 -1.04
C LEU A 44 7.04 -1.10 -1.51
N LYS A 45 8.24 -1.64 -1.47
CA LYS A 45 9.42 -0.91 -1.91
C LYS A 45 9.30 -0.57 -3.39
N GLY A 46 8.83 -1.52 -4.19
CA GLY A 46 8.66 -1.28 -5.62
C GLY A 46 7.67 -0.16 -5.90
N ASN A 47 6.60 -0.11 -5.12
CA ASN A 47 5.63 0.97 -5.31
C ASN A 47 6.20 2.32 -4.92
N VAL A 48 6.99 2.38 -3.86
CA VAL A 48 7.64 3.61 -3.47
C VAL A 48 8.55 4.08 -4.61
N LEU A 49 9.36 3.17 -5.12
CA LEU A 49 10.30 3.53 -6.18
C LEU A 49 9.57 3.96 -7.44
N LYS A 50 8.48 3.30 -7.75
CA LYS A 50 7.71 3.65 -8.92
C LYS A 50 7.20 5.08 -8.85
N TYR A 51 6.58 5.44 -7.76
CA TYR A 51 5.99 6.76 -7.68
C TYR A 51 7.05 7.86 -7.53
N VAL A 52 8.12 7.58 -6.83
CA VAL A 52 9.17 8.56 -6.68
C VAL A 52 9.85 8.80 -8.04
N SER A 53 10.01 7.76 -8.83
CA SER A 53 10.72 7.91 -10.07
C SER A 53 9.88 8.62 -11.14
N ARG A 54 8.56 8.59 -11.00
CA ARG A 54 7.75 9.16 -12.06
C ARG A 54 7.12 10.51 -11.76
N TYR A 55 7.28 11.03 -10.57
CA TYR A 55 6.53 12.21 -10.19
C TYR A 55 6.80 13.41 -11.09
N LYS A 56 7.96 13.49 -11.70
CA LYS A 56 8.28 14.62 -12.57
C LYS A 56 7.65 14.52 -13.93
N PHE A 57 7.23 13.33 -14.31
CA PHE A 57 6.83 13.11 -15.70
C PHE A 57 5.35 12.86 -15.94
N LYS A 58 4.57 12.73 -14.91
CA LYS A 58 3.19 12.34 -15.12
C LYS A 58 2.17 13.45 -14.91
N GLY A 59 2.60 14.61 -14.61
CA GLY A 59 1.65 15.71 -14.50
C GLY A 59 0.93 15.82 -13.16
N GLU A 60 1.13 14.89 -12.28
CA GLU A 60 0.51 14.94 -10.96
C GLU A 60 1.59 14.71 -9.91
N PRO A 61 2.57 15.60 -9.81
CA PRO A 61 3.70 15.34 -8.95
C PRO A 61 3.36 15.17 -7.48
N LEU A 62 2.50 16.01 -6.97
CA LEU A 62 2.16 15.93 -5.55
C LEU A 62 1.43 14.63 -5.26
N GLU A 63 0.52 14.25 -6.12
CA GLU A 63 -0.21 13.03 -5.90
C GLU A 63 0.69 11.82 -5.95
N ASP A 64 1.63 11.80 -6.89
CA ASP A 64 2.56 10.68 -6.99
C ASP A 64 3.44 10.59 -5.74
N LEU A 65 3.90 11.73 -5.24
CA LEU A 65 4.71 11.73 -4.03
C LEU A 65 3.90 11.30 -2.81
N GLN A 66 2.62 11.65 -2.77
CA GLN A 66 1.77 11.23 -1.68
C GLN A 66 1.53 9.72 -1.74
N LYS A 67 1.41 9.17 -2.94
CA LYS A 67 1.28 7.73 -3.08
C LYS A 67 2.54 7.04 -2.60
N ALA A 68 3.70 7.58 -2.96
CA ALA A 68 4.96 7.03 -2.51
C ALA A 68 5.03 7.06 -0.98
N GLN A 69 4.57 8.15 -0.39
CA GLN A 69 4.59 8.29 1.04
C GLN A 69 3.69 7.25 1.71
N TRP A 70 2.53 7.00 1.12
CA TRP A 70 1.61 6.01 1.67
C TRP A 70 2.26 4.63 1.70
N TYR A 71 2.88 4.24 0.60
CA TYR A 71 3.53 2.93 0.55
C TYR A 71 4.75 2.88 1.47
N LEU A 72 5.48 3.98 1.58
CA LEU A 72 6.64 4.02 2.45
C LEU A 72 6.20 3.91 3.91
N ASN A 73 5.14 4.59 4.29
CA ASN A 73 4.64 4.51 5.65
C ASN A 73 4.21 3.08 5.98
N ARG A 74 3.63 2.41 5.01
CA ARG A 74 3.23 1.04 5.21
C ARG A 74 4.45 0.14 5.38
N LEU A 75 5.49 0.40 4.60
CA LEU A 75 6.72 -0.36 4.69
C LEU A 75 7.39 -0.15 6.05
N ILE A 76 7.40 1.09 6.51
CA ILE A 76 7.97 1.42 7.81
C ILE A 76 7.22 0.64 8.89
N LYS A 77 5.91 0.61 8.79
CA LYS A 77 5.09 -0.08 9.77
C LYS A 77 5.42 -1.57 9.79
N GLU A 78 5.59 -2.17 8.62
CA GLU A 78 5.90 -3.59 8.55
C GLU A 78 7.28 -3.91 9.11
N VAL A 79 8.26 -3.09 8.78
CA VAL A 79 9.60 -3.29 9.27
C VAL A 79 9.67 -3.09 10.77
N LYS A 80 8.94 -2.08 11.25
CA LYS A 80 8.91 -1.81 12.67
C LYS A 80 8.30 -2.97 13.44
N TRP A 81 7.23 -3.52 12.90
CA TRP A 81 6.56 -4.65 13.51
C TRP A 81 7.53 -5.82 13.65
N HIS A 82 8.25 -6.13 12.58
CA HIS A 82 9.18 -7.25 12.61
C HIS A 82 10.35 -6.98 13.55
N THR A 83 10.82 -5.76 13.60
CA THR A 83 11.92 -5.41 14.47
C THR A 83 11.52 -5.52 15.93
N GLU A 84 10.33 -5.02 16.24
CA GLU A 84 9.85 -5.07 17.62
C GLU A 84 9.60 -6.50 18.03
N LYS A 85 9.06 -7.29 17.15
CA LYS A 85 8.80 -8.66 17.44
C LYS A 85 10.09 -9.41 17.71
N LYS A 86 11.11 -9.09 16.95
CA LYS A 86 12.38 -9.70 17.12
C LYS A 86 12.97 -9.35 18.45
N CYS A 87 12.81 -8.13 18.88
CA CYS A 87 13.33 -7.70 20.14
C CYS A 87 12.70 -8.38 21.30
N LEU A 88 11.52 -8.88 21.11
CA LEU A 88 10.84 -9.54 22.19
C LEU A 88 11.30 -10.98 22.37
N CYS A 89 12.06 -11.47 21.49
CA CYS A 89 12.58 -12.82 21.61
C CYS A 89 13.82 -12.85 22.47
#